data_004f77cd3dd7bb3192b1515d56e1d22e
#
_entry.id   004f77cd3dd7bb3192b1515d56e1d22e
#
_cell.length_a   1.000
_cell.length_b   1.000
_cell.length_c   1.000
_cell.angle_alpha   90.00
_cell.angle_beta   90.00
_cell.angle_gamma   90.00
#
_symmetry.space_group_name_H-M   'P 1'
#
loop_
_entity.id
_entity.type
_entity.pdbx_description
1 polymer ?
#
loop_
_entity_poly.entity_id
_entity_poly.type
_entity_poly.pdbx_seq_one_letter_code
_entity_poly.pdbx_strand_id
1 'polypeptide(L)'
;MSEEKEIVWQAGKNTHENVIYACFGGMSNTGITTALASMEAVKELGLKKAVIGCLGGLPTNVAPVYGKTKAANRIITVDGCPFQCSKKIVEAAGVKIAESIVLTRDIDMEKKALHEDIGGELKGLMEYVSDDDMRKARELIVKALTRD
;
A
#
# COMPACT_ATOMS: atom_id res chain seq x y z
N MET A 1 22.39 -2.10 -3.71
CA MET A 1 22.03 -2.13 -2.27
C MET A 1 23.31 -2.11 -1.45
N SER A 2 23.35 -1.44 -0.32
CA SER A 2 24.55 -1.39 0.52
C SER A 2 24.77 -2.72 1.26
N GLU A 3 26.01 -2.96 1.72
CA GLU A 3 26.34 -4.12 2.55
C GLU A 3 25.43 -4.24 3.79
N GLU A 4 25.15 -3.12 4.43
CA GLU A 4 24.29 -3.05 5.59
C GLU A 4 22.88 -3.58 5.30
N LYS A 5 22.31 -3.23 4.16
CA LYS A 5 20.99 -3.74 3.73
C LYS A 5 21.03 -5.24 3.48
N GLU A 6 22.10 -5.74 2.88
CA GLU A 6 22.26 -7.17 2.61
C GLU A 6 22.39 -7.97 3.90
N ILE A 7 23.16 -7.49 4.86
CA ILE A 7 23.31 -8.13 6.16
C ILE A 7 21.96 -8.25 6.87
N VAL A 8 21.20 -7.18 6.93
CA VAL A 8 19.87 -7.19 7.55
C VAL A 8 18.94 -8.15 6.83
N TRP A 9 18.99 -8.18 5.51
CA TRP A 9 18.18 -9.08 4.71
C TRP A 9 18.50 -10.55 5.00
N GLN A 10 19.78 -10.89 5.03
CA GLN A 10 20.22 -12.27 5.31
C GLN A 10 19.86 -12.72 6.72
N ALA A 11 19.87 -11.81 7.68
CA ALA A 11 19.51 -12.12 9.05
C ALA A 11 17.99 -12.33 9.23
N GLY A 12 17.18 -11.82 8.33
CA GLY A 12 15.73 -11.92 8.41
C GLY A 12 15.21 -13.25 7.91
N LYS A 13 15.16 -14.25 8.76
CA LYS A 13 14.69 -15.59 8.38
C LYS A 13 13.17 -15.74 8.35
N ASN A 14 12.47 -14.97 9.19
CA ASN A 14 11.02 -15.00 9.28
C ASN A 14 10.45 -13.82 8.52
N THR A 15 9.80 -14.09 7.40
CA THR A 15 9.25 -13.04 6.55
C THR A 15 7.77 -13.29 6.29
N HIS A 16 7.08 -12.22 5.93
CA HIS A 16 5.71 -12.30 5.46
C HIS A 16 5.71 -12.79 4.02
N GLU A 17 4.67 -13.51 3.61
CA GLU A 17 4.58 -13.98 2.22
C GLU A 17 4.48 -12.81 1.25
N ASN A 18 3.70 -11.80 1.61
CA ASN A 18 3.49 -10.61 0.79
C ASN A 18 3.82 -9.35 1.59
N VAL A 19 4.38 -8.34 0.93
CA VAL A 19 4.48 -7.00 1.48
C VAL A 19 3.66 -6.05 0.61
N ILE A 20 2.77 -5.30 1.24
CA ILE A 20 1.96 -4.27 0.57
C ILE A 20 2.65 -2.93 0.75
N TYR A 21 2.80 -2.20 -0.33
CA TYR A 21 3.15 -0.79 -0.28
C TYR A 21 1.95 0.02 -0.72
N ALA A 22 1.38 0.75 0.22
CA ALA A 22 0.15 1.50 0.00
C ALA A 22 0.40 3.00 0.10
N CYS A 23 -0.22 3.76 -0.80
CA CYS A 23 -0.20 5.21 -0.73
C CYS A 23 -1.19 5.69 0.34
N PHE A 24 -0.68 6.28 1.40
CA PHE A 24 -1.52 6.91 2.42
C PHE A 24 -1.57 8.41 2.22
N GLY A 25 -2.10 8.84 1.07
CA GLY A 25 -2.26 10.25 0.77
C GLY A 25 -3.52 10.81 1.40
N GLY A 26 -3.42 11.40 2.59
CA GLY A 26 -4.56 11.90 3.34
C GLY A 26 -5.25 13.14 2.76
N MET A 27 -4.79 13.62 1.59
CA MET A 27 -5.40 14.76 0.91
C MET A 27 -6.50 14.36 -0.07
N SER A 28 -6.76 13.08 -0.23
CA SER A 28 -7.84 12.59 -1.08
C SER A 28 -8.55 11.39 -0.47
N ASN A 29 -9.80 11.20 -0.83
CA ASN A 29 -10.58 10.07 -0.42
C ASN A 29 -9.95 8.74 -0.88
N THR A 30 -9.37 8.73 -2.07
CA THR A 30 -8.75 7.51 -2.62
C THR A 30 -7.51 7.09 -1.83
N GLY A 31 -6.69 8.03 -1.40
CA GLY A 31 -5.52 7.73 -0.57
C GLY A 31 -5.90 7.18 0.79
N ILE A 32 -6.92 7.76 1.43
CA ILE A 32 -7.42 7.27 2.71
C ILE A 32 -8.00 5.86 2.56
N THR A 33 -8.79 5.63 1.51
CA THR A 33 -9.37 4.32 1.22
C THR A 33 -8.28 3.26 1.02
N THR A 34 -7.22 3.60 0.27
CA THR A 34 -6.09 2.71 0.04
C THR A 34 -5.48 2.22 1.36
N ALA A 35 -5.20 3.14 2.26
CA ALA A 35 -4.59 2.80 3.54
C ALA A 35 -5.50 1.95 4.42
N LEU A 36 -6.76 2.37 4.59
CA LEU A 36 -7.72 1.67 5.43
C LEU A 36 -8.03 0.27 4.88
N ALA A 37 -8.24 0.15 3.58
CA ALA A 37 -8.53 -1.13 2.94
C ALA A 37 -7.34 -2.09 3.04
N SER A 38 -6.12 -1.58 2.90
CA SER A 38 -4.91 -2.39 3.05
C SER A 38 -4.79 -2.93 4.46
N MET A 39 -5.04 -2.10 5.47
CA MET A 39 -5.02 -2.53 6.88
C MET A 39 -6.09 -3.59 7.16
N GLU A 40 -7.30 -3.39 6.64
CA GLU A 40 -8.38 -4.37 6.81
C GLU A 40 -8.06 -5.71 6.14
N ALA A 41 -7.42 -5.68 4.99
CA ALA A 41 -6.99 -6.90 4.30
C ALA A 41 -5.96 -7.68 5.11
N VAL A 42 -4.96 -6.99 5.65
CA VAL A 42 -3.94 -7.61 6.51
C VAL A 42 -4.58 -8.17 7.79
N LYS A 43 -5.49 -7.43 8.39
CA LYS A 43 -6.22 -7.88 9.57
C LYS A 43 -7.00 -9.18 9.30
N GLU A 44 -7.63 -9.27 8.13
CA GLU A 44 -8.38 -10.46 7.73
C GLU A 44 -7.49 -11.68 7.51
N LEU A 45 -6.36 -11.50 6.83
CA LEU A 45 -5.50 -12.59 6.41
C LEU A 45 -4.42 -12.97 7.43
N GLY A 46 -4.03 -12.06 8.29
CA GLY A 46 -3.01 -12.26 9.29
C GLY A 46 -1.60 -11.89 8.82
N LEU A 47 -0.72 -11.64 9.78
CA LEU A 47 0.62 -11.11 9.53
C LEU A 47 1.56 -12.09 8.82
N LYS A 48 1.31 -13.38 8.92
CA LYS A 48 2.11 -14.35 8.16
C LYS A 48 1.86 -14.20 6.66
N LYS A 49 0.61 -13.91 6.28
CA LYS A 49 0.21 -13.77 4.88
C LYS A 49 0.68 -12.46 4.29
N ALA A 50 0.53 -11.36 5.03
CA ALA A 50 0.87 -10.04 4.50
C ALA A 50 1.19 -9.04 5.61
N VAL A 51 1.99 -8.05 5.26
CA VAL A 51 2.26 -6.89 6.10
C VAL A 51 2.33 -5.65 5.20
N ILE A 52 2.09 -4.50 5.80
CA ILE A 52 2.24 -3.22 5.09
C ILE A 52 3.66 -2.72 5.34
N GLY A 53 4.41 -2.51 4.26
CA GLY A 53 5.76 -2.00 4.32
C GLY A 53 5.81 -0.50 4.58
N CYS A 54 6.95 -0.04 5.07
CA CYS A 54 7.20 1.38 5.26
C CYS A 54 7.63 2.02 3.94
N LEU A 55 6.72 2.68 3.25
CA LEU A 55 6.99 3.26 1.93
C LEU A 55 8.12 4.29 1.98
N GLY A 56 8.13 5.13 3.02
CA GLY A 56 9.18 6.13 3.21
C GLY A 56 10.57 5.53 3.48
N GLY A 57 10.63 4.29 3.92
CA GLY A 57 11.90 3.61 4.19
C GLY A 57 12.65 3.20 2.93
N LEU A 58 12.00 3.15 1.78
CA LEU A 58 12.66 2.81 0.52
C LEU A 58 13.54 3.97 0.00
N PRO A 59 13.01 5.18 -0.22
CA PRO A 59 13.86 6.28 -0.70
C PRO A 59 14.85 6.78 0.35
N THR A 60 14.59 6.54 1.62
CA THR A 60 15.49 6.92 2.71
C THR A 60 16.51 5.84 3.07
N ASN A 61 16.53 4.74 2.31
CA ASN A 61 17.51 3.68 2.45
C ASN A 61 17.58 3.01 3.83
N VAL A 62 16.42 2.76 4.42
CA VAL A 62 16.34 2.06 5.71
C VAL A 62 16.58 0.57 5.51
N ALA A 63 17.70 0.05 6.00
CA ALA A 63 18.11 -1.33 5.77
C ALA A 63 17.07 -2.40 6.14
N PRO A 64 16.43 -2.35 7.32
CA PRO A 64 15.40 -3.34 7.67
C PRO A 64 14.22 -3.35 6.70
N VAL A 65 13.82 -2.20 6.17
CA VAL A 65 12.72 -2.09 5.21
C VAL A 65 13.10 -2.81 3.90
N TYR A 66 14.29 -2.54 3.38
CA TYR A 66 14.79 -3.23 2.19
C TYR A 66 14.92 -4.73 2.42
N GLY A 67 15.47 -5.11 3.56
CA GLY A 67 15.69 -6.53 3.89
C GLY A 67 14.39 -7.33 3.90
N LYS A 68 13.38 -6.83 4.59
CA LYS A 68 12.07 -7.49 4.66
C LYS A 68 11.36 -7.50 3.30
N THR A 69 11.50 -6.43 2.55
CA THR A 69 10.90 -6.32 1.22
C THR A 69 11.51 -7.36 0.27
N LYS A 70 12.82 -7.47 0.23
CA LYS A 70 13.50 -8.44 -0.64
C LYS A 70 13.29 -9.89 -0.21
N ALA A 71 13.06 -10.12 1.06
CA ALA A 71 12.81 -11.47 1.59
C ALA A 71 11.37 -11.96 1.34
N ALA A 72 10.43 -11.07 1.10
CA ALA A 72 9.05 -11.44 0.81
C ALA A 72 8.93 -12.10 -0.56
N ASN A 73 7.97 -13.02 -0.69
CA ASN A 73 7.74 -13.71 -1.96
C ASN A 73 7.15 -12.79 -3.02
N ARG A 74 6.24 -11.90 -2.62
CA ARG A 74 5.57 -11.00 -3.56
C ARG A 74 5.42 -9.61 -2.97
N ILE A 75 5.55 -8.61 -3.83
CA ILE A 75 5.34 -7.21 -3.48
C ILE A 75 4.12 -6.71 -4.23
N ILE A 76 3.17 -6.18 -3.49
CA ILE A 76 1.93 -5.63 -4.05
C ILE A 76 1.92 -4.12 -3.79
N THR A 77 1.66 -3.32 -4.81
CA THR A 77 1.47 -1.89 -4.60
C THR A 77 -0.01 -1.55 -4.72
N VAL A 78 -0.47 -0.67 -3.84
CA VAL A 78 -1.86 -0.20 -3.83
C VAL A 78 -1.85 1.32 -3.85
N ASP A 79 -2.36 1.89 -4.93
CA ASP A 79 -2.46 3.32 -5.12
C ASP A 79 -3.92 3.73 -5.29
N GLY A 80 -4.26 4.90 -4.78
CA GLY A 80 -5.63 5.41 -4.87
C GLY A 80 -5.94 6.03 -6.22
N CYS A 81 -4.96 6.63 -6.87
CA CYS A 81 -5.18 7.44 -8.07
C CYS A 81 -4.12 7.19 -9.15
N PRO A 82 -4.31 7.74 -10.37
CA PRO A 82 -3.40 7.49 -11.49
C PRO A 82 -1.96 7.96 -11.30
N PHE A 83 -1.67 8.77 -10.28
CA PHE A 83 -0.29 9.17 -9.98
C PHE A 83 0.59 8.00 -9.56
N GLN A 84 0.01 6.97 -8.95
CA GLN A 84 0.70 5.73 -8.59
C GLN A 84 2.00 5.96 -7.81
N CYS A 85 1.92 6.77 -6.75
CA CYS A 85 3.10 7.12 -5.95
C CYS A 85 3.78 5.89 -5.34
N SER A 86 3.04 4.94 -4.81
CA SER A 86 3.61 3.73 -4.22
C SER A 86 4.35 2.91 -5.27
N LYS A 87 3.74 2.70 -6.43
CA LYS A 87 4.35 1.96 -7.51
C LYS A 87 5.66 2.59 -7.96
N LYS A 88 5.67 3.91 -8.14
CA LYS A 88 6.85 4.65 -8.57
C LYS A 88 7.99 4.56 -7.56
N ILE A 89 7.69 4.66 -6.27
CA ILE A 89 8.69 4.58 -5.22
C ILE A 89 9.30 3.17 -5.15
N VAL A 90 8.46 2.14 -5.23
CA VAL A 90 8.93 0.75 -5.20
C VAL A 90 9.78 0.42 -6.43
N GLU A 91 9.34 0.85 -7.60
CA GLU A 91 10.13 0.67 -8.84
C GLU A 91 11.48 1.39 -8.76
N ALA A 92 11.50 2.62 -8.26
CA ALA A 92 12.73 3.38 -8.09
C ALA A 92 13.70 2.73 -7.12
N ALA A 93 13.21 1.93 -6.19
CA ALA A 93 14.04 1.17 -5.26
C ALA A 93 14.61 -0.12 -5.88
N GLY A 94 14.26 -0.43 -7.12
CA GLY A 94 14.74 -1.63 -7.81
C GLY A 94 14.02 -2.91 -7.37
N VAL A 95 12.85 -2.80 -6.78
CA VAL A 95 12.08 -3.94 -6.29
C VAL A 95 11.06 -4.35 -7.35
N LYS A 96 10.99 -5.65 -7.63
CA LYS A 96 10.02 -6.19 -8.57
C LYS A 96 8.62 -6.22 -7.94
N ILE A 97 7.65 -5.64 -8.62
CA ILE A 97 6.26 -5.61 -8.20
C ILE A 97 5.52 -6.78 -8.85
N ALA A 98 4.88 -7.61 -8.03
CA ALA A 98 4.10 -8.74 -8.52
C ALA A 98 2.72 -8.29 -9.03
N GLU A 99 2.12 -7.32 -8.36
CA GLU A 99 0.81 -6.81 -8.73
C GLU A 99 0.66 -5.35 -8.30
N SER A 100 0.09 -4.53 -9.18
CA SER A 100 -0.16 -3.11 -8.93
C SER A 100 -1.66 -2.85 -9.00
N ILE A 101 -2.22 -2.33 -7.91
CA ILE A 101 -3.63 -1.99 -7.80
C ILE A 101 -3.76 -0.47 -7.82
N VAL A 102 -4.72 0.04 -8.58
CA VAL A 102 -5.06 1.46 -8.63
C VAL A 102 -6.57 1.59 -8.48
N LEU A 103 -7.05 2.19 -7.40
CA LEU A 103 -8.48 2.20 -7.08
C LEU A 103 -9.32 2.93 -8.13
N THR A 104 -8.84 4.04 -8.69
CA THR A 104 -9.55 4.75 -9.74
C THR A 104 -9.70 3.93 -11.02
N ARG A 105 -8.77 3.03 -11.29
CA ARG A 105 -8.78 2.13 -12.45
C ARG A 105 -9.55 0.84 -12.17
N ASP A 106 -9.27 0.22 -11.02
CA ASP A 106 -9.66 -1.17 -10.78
C ASP A 106 -11.02 -1.33 -10.11
N ILE A 107 -11.52 -0.31 -9.43
CA ILE A 107 -12.87 -0.30 -8.86
C ILE A 107 -13.67 0.94 -9.28
N ASP A 108 -13.19 1.67 -10.27
CA ASP A 108 -13.81 2.90 -10.78
C ASP A 108 -14.11 3.92 -9.68
N MET A 109 -13.25 4.00 -8.67
CA MET A 109 -13.41 4.94 -7.59
C MET A 109 -13.19 6.37 -8.07
N GLU A 110 -14.11 7.26 -7.73
CA GLU A 110 -14.00 8.67 -8.07
C GLU A 110 -13.10 9.38 -7.04
N LYS A 111 -12.07 10.06 -7.52
CA LYS A 111 -11.15 10.79 -6.66
C LYS A 111 -11.72 12.16 -6.30
N LYS A 112 -11.71 12.47 -5.00
CA LYS A 112 -12.01 13.80 -4.50
C LYS A 112 -10.87 14.31 -3.63
N ALA A 113 -10.35 15.49 -3.97
CA ALA A 113 -9.36 16.18 -3.15
C ALA A 113 -10.07 16.85 -1.98
N LEU A 114 -9.67 16.55 -0.75
CA LEU A 114 -10.39 17.03 0.44
C LEU A 114 -10.29 18.54 0.62
N HIS A 115 -9.22 19.16 0.14
CA HIS A 115 -9.04 20.59 0.25
C HIS A 115 -10.07 21.41 -0.54
N GLU A 116 -10.78 20.79 -1.48
CA GLU A 116 -11.85 21.45 -2.23
C GLU A 116 -12.96 21.97 -1.33
N ASP A 117 -13.14 21.33 -0.17
CA ASP A 117 -14.19 21.71 0.77
C ASP A 117 -13.72 22.73 1.82
N ILE A 118 -12.43 23.09 1.81
CA ILE A 118 -11.89 24.15 2.68
C ILE A 118 -12.49 25.49 2.26
N GLY A 119 -13.06 26.19 3.22
CA GLY A 119 -13.76 27.45 2.97
C GLY A 119 -15.25 27.29 2.76
N GLY A 120 -15.74 26.06 2.70
CA GLY A 120 -17.15 25.70 2.63
C GLY A 120 -17.55 24.83 3.81
N GLU A 121 -18.45 23.90 3.56
CA GLU A 121 -18.90 22.97 4.59
C GLU A 121 -18.02 21.72 4.59
N LEU A 122 -17.24 21.54 5.66
CA LEU A 122 -16.39 20.37 5.83
C LEU A 122 -17.18 19.21 6.44
N LYS A 123 -16.94 18.03 5.93
CA LYS A 123 -17.45 16.77 6.48
C LYS A 123 -16.43 16.18 7.46
N GLY A 124 -16.85 15.23 8.27
CA GLY A 124 -15.91 14.40 9.03
C GLY A 124 -15.06 13.56 8.08
N LEU A 125 -13.81 13.28 8.47
CA LEU A 125 -12.86 12.58 7.61
C LEU A 125 -13.44 11.28 7.01
N MET A 126 -14.11 10.48 7.82
CA MET A 126 -14.63 9.19 7.36
C MET A 126 -15.85 9.31 6.44
N GLU A 127 -16.48 10.48 6.38
CA GLU A 127 -17.58 10.71 5.44
C GLU A 127 -17.12 10.84 3.98
N TYR A 128 -15.82 11.04 3.78
CA TYR A 128 -15.23 11.06 2.43
C TYR A 128 -14.94 9.65 1.88
N VAL A 129 -15.09 8.62 2.71
CA VAL A 129 -14.83 7.24 2.33
C VAL A 129 -16.15 6.45 2.42
N SER A 130 -16.62 5.93 1.29
CA SER A 130 -17.85 5.14 1.32
C SER A 130 -17.57 3.69 1.73
N ASP A 131 -18.53 3.07 2.39
CA ASP A 131 -18.44 1.66 2.80
C ASP A 131 -18.33 0.76 1.58
N ASP A 132 -18.98 1.11 0.46
CA ASP A 132 -18.93 0.34 -0.77
C ASP A 132 -17.54 0.36 -1.39
N ASP A 133 -16.90 1.52 -1.48
CA ASP A 133 -15.55 1.63 -1.98
C ASP A 133 -14.55 0.88 -1.09
N MET A 134 -14.71 1.00 0.23
CA MET A 134 -13.89 0.27 1.20
C MET A 134 -13.99 -1.24 1.00
N ARG A 135 -15.21 -1.74 0.84
CA ARG A 135 -15.46 -3.16 0.63
C ARG A 135 -14.81 -3.65 -0.67
N LYS A 136 -15.03 -2.92 -1.75
CA LYS A 136 -14.47 -3.27 -3.07
C LYS A 136 -12.95 -3.25 -3.04
N ALA A 137 -12.36 -2.23 -2.43
CA ALA A 137 -10.90 -2.11 -2.32
C ALA A 137 -10.32 -3.26 -1.49
N ARG A 138 -10.92 -3.55 -0.33
CA ARG A 138 -10.48 -4.64 0.54
C ARG A 138 -10.56 -5.99 -0.19
N GLU A 139 -11.67 -6.28 -0.84
CA GLU A 139 -11.86 -7.53 -1.59
C GLU A 139 -10.81 -7.70 -2.69
N LEU A 140 -10.52 -6.63 -3.40
CA LEU A 140 -9.51 -6.65 -4.45
C LEU A 140 -8.10 -6.90 -3.88
N ILE A 141 -7.76 -6.27 -2.76
CA ILE A 141 -6.47 -6.47 -2.10
C ILE A 141 -6.35 -7.90 -1.56
N VAL A 142 -7.40 -8.40 -0.90
CA VAL A 142 -7.42 -9.78 -0.40
C VAL A 142 -7.22 -10.76 -1.56
N LYS A 143 -7.88 -10.54 -2.67
CA LYS A 143 -7.73 -11.38 -3.87
C LYS A 143 -6.29 -11.36 -4.38
N ALA A 144 -5.66 -10.20 -4.43
CA ALA A 144 -4.27 -10.07 -4.85
C ALA A 144 -3.32 -10.81 -3.91
N LEU A 145 -3.56 -10.74 -2.59
CA LEU A 145 -2.73 -11.37 -1.58
C LEU A 145 -2.89 -12.90 -1.51
N THR A 146 -3.99 -13.42 -2.01
CA THR A 146 -4.26 -14.86 -1.96
C THR A 146 -4.00 -15.58 -3.28
N ARG A 147 -3.49 -14.89 -4.29
CA ARG A 147 -3.07 -15.53 -5.54
C ARG A 147 -1.76 -16.28 -5.35
N ASP A 148 -1.65 -17.38 -6.07
CA ASP A 148 -0.42 -18.16 -6.10
C ASP A 148 0.60 -17.61 -7.10
#